data_ff38fffb644d8dfa77ba6a49cb0aa818
#
_entry.id   ff38fffb644d8dfa77ba6a49cb0aa818
#
_cell.length_a   1.000
_cell.length_b   1.000
_cell.length_c   1.000
_cell.angle_alpha   90.00
_cell.angle_beta   90.00
_cell.angle_gamma   90.00
#
_symmetry.space_group_name_H-M   'P 1'
#
loop_
_entity.id
_entity.type
_entity.pdbx_description
1 polymer ?
#
loop_
_entity_poly.entity_id
_entity_poly.type
_entity_poly.pdbx_seq_one_letter_code
_entity_poly.pdbx_strand_id
1 'polypeptide(L)'
;MKPPSNLSTTFQHNATPAKTRVRKPVGNPFTPILETFTQLQKEGPXPEXLRAFSVRPFPGRPQHHLAIDGQGAPAVLLRARANPTLHFGVPHLGVEHDVLCNITHADGTRDQHTFLVVRCRGDDAGVHGYFLNVVGGAVLALPDDATTHDVAEMTEHVAYVLADLNREPRLASPELWAEVFIIARATDTAQAVQVWRDHPENTYSFGTNGKHAEVKCTVGKGRQHNFSLKQLRLPFDGGDVTILSLKLQPSRTEVSLSELIREVRARLLHDQAMLKRFDCNVAMALGHTLVRALSTGFDTRLAARNLRLMAAGDIPCLSTALPEGISDLRFTVNVGSVPASKVTPQDSLHVALNVPRSRQRGMD
;
A
#
# COMPACT_ATOMS: atom_id res chain seq x y z
N MET A 1 9.94 56.95 -52.31
CA MET A 1 10.57 55.76 -51.61
C MET A 1 9.47 55.12 -50.80
N LYS A 2 9.08 53.90 -51.23
CA LYS A 2 8.12 53.06 -50.49
C LYS A 2 8.90 52.01 -49.70
N PRO A 3 8.53 51.71 -48.46
CA PRO A 3 9.17 50.62 -47.73
C PRO A 3 8.60 49.23 -48.12
N PRO A 4 9.37 48.16 -47.94
CA PRO A 4 8.92 46.82 -48.42
C PRO A 4 7.95 46.12 -47.43
N SER A 5 7.05 45.35 -48.03
CA SER A 5 6.01 44.59 -47.39
C SER A 5 6.55 43.36 -46.63
N ASN A 6 6.11 43.18 -45.37
CA ASN A 6 6.37 41.99 -44.54
C ASN A 6 5.53 40.79 -45.01
N LEU A 7 6.21 39.69 -45.36
CA LEU A 7 5.62 38.37 -45.57
C LEU A 7 5.52 37.64 -44.24
N SER A 8 4.31 37.46 -43.75
CA SER A 8 4.02 36.62 -42.58
C SER A 8 3.88 35.15 -43.04
N THR A 9 4.83 34.33 -42.69
CA THR A 9 4.74 32.87 -42.92
C THR A 9 4.08 32.22 -41.71
N THR A 10 2.82 31.80 -41.88
CA THR A 10 2.07 31.07 -40.85
C THR A 10 2.43 29.58 -40.92
N PHE A 11 3.17 29.11 -39.94
CA PHE A 11 3.40 27.64 -39.78
C PHE A 11 2.20 27.03 -39.04
N GLN A 12 1.37 26.30 -39.78
CA GLN A 12 0.37 25.43 -39.16
C GLN A 12 1.02 24.14 -38.69
N HIS A 13 1.15 23.99 -37.38
CA HIS A 13 1.50 22.69 -36.77
C HIS A 13 0.25 21.83 -36.64
N ASN A 14 0.09 20.90 -37.57
CA ASN A 14 -0.87 19.80 -37.43
C ASN A 14 -0.25 18.76 -36.49
N ALA A 15 -0.51 18.89 -35.20
CA ALA A 15 -0.18 17.83 -34.22
C ALA A 15 -1.32 16.80 -34.21
N THR A 16 -1.10 15.65 -34.83
CA THR A 16 -2.00 14.50 -34.71
C THR A 16 -1.96 13.99 -33.27
N PRO A 17 -3.09 13.86 -32.56
CA PRO A 17 -3.05 13.34 -31.19
C PRO A 17 -2.59 11.87 -31.19
N ALA A 18 -1.55 11.60 -30.44
CA ALA A 18 -1.05 10.25 -30.23
C ALA A 18 -2.16 9.38 -29.62
N LYS A 19 -2.55 8.33 -30.32
CA LYS A 19 -3.48 7.33 -29.79
C LYS A 19 -2.82 6.65 -28.60
N THR A 20 -3.26 6.99 -27.39
CA THR A 20 -2.86 6.31 -26.18
C THR A 20 -3.28 4.84 -26.30
N ARG A 21 -2.32 3.96 -26.54
CA ARG A 21 -2.57 2.53 -26.50
C ARG A 21 -2.97 2.15 -25.09
N VAL A 22 -4.24 1.84 -24.88
CA VAL A 22 -4.71 1.19 -23.66
C VAL A 22 -4.00 -0.15 -23.58
N ARG A 23 -2.98 -0.24 -22.73
CA ARG A 23 -2.34 -1.51 -22.43
C ARG A 23 -3.39 -2.43 -21.79
N LYS A 24 -3.52 -3.65 -22.31
CA LYS A 24 -4.27 -4.72 -21.64
C LYS A 24 -3.79 -4.81 -20.18
N PRO A 25 -4.67 -5.07 -19.21
CA PRO A 25 -4.23 -5.24 -17.84
C PRO A 25 -3.20 -6.36 -17.78
N VAL A 26 -1.98 -5.99 -17.50
CA VAL A 26 -0.93 -6.96 -17.15
C VAL A 26 -1.38 -7.57 -15.82
N GLY A 27 -1.37 -8.89 -15.71
CA GLY A 27 -1.70 -9.56 -14.45
C GLY A 27 -0.88 -8.99 -13.30
N ASN A 28 -1.39 -9.13 -12.09
CA ASN A 28 -0.71 -8.62 -10.90
C ASN A 28 0.71 -9.21 -10.82
N PRO A 29 1.78 -8.39 -10.82
CA PRO A 29 3.17 -8.88 -10.88
C PRO A 29 3.60 -9.67 -9.65
N PHE A 30 2.85 -9.60 -8.56
CA PHE A 30 3.11 -10.39 -7.34
C PHE A 30 2.58 -11.83 -7.44
N THR A 31 1.62 -12.09 -8.32
CA THR A 31 1.06 -13.44 -8.49
C THR A 31 2.13 -14.46 -8.88
N PRO A 32 2.98 -14.20 -9.89
CA PRO A 32 4.04 -15.16 -10.23
C PRO A 32 5.05 -15.41 -9.10
N ILE A 33 5.32 -14.41 -8.26
CA ILE A 33 6.23 -14.57 -7.10
C ILE A 33 5.64 -15.59 -6.11
N LEU A 34 4.36 -15.43 -5.78
CA LEU A 34 3.68 -16.31 -4.83
C LEU A 34 3.50 -17.72 -5.39
N GLU A 35 3.19 -17.84 -6.68
CA GLU A 35 3.08 -19.12 -7.37
C GLU A 35 4.42 -19.86 -7.39
N THR A 36 5.50 -19.15 -7.73
CA THR A 36 6.87 -19.71 -7.74
C THR A 36 7.28 -20.18 -6.35
N PHE A 37 6.97 -19.39 -5.32
CA PHE A 37 7.25 -19.79 -3.92
C PHE A 37 6.44 -21.04 -3.54
N THR A 38 5.16 -21.08 -3.88
CA THR A 38 4.31 -22.25 -3.61
C THR A 38 4.86 -23.52 -4.30
N GLN A 39 5.39 -23.36 -5.50
CA GLN A 39 6.02 -24.47 -6.22
C GLN A 39 7.30 -24.94 -5.50
N LEU A 40 8.17 -24.00 -5.10
CA LEU A 40 9.37 -24.33 -4.34
C LEU A 40 9.03 -25.09 -3.05
N GLN A 41 8.00 -24.67 -2.33
CA GLN A 41 7.54 -25.34 -1.12
C GLN A 41 7.09 -26.79 -1.37
N LYS A 42 6.42 -27.04 -2.49
CA LYS A 42 5.96 -28.40 -2.87
C LYS A 42 7.13 -29.34 -3.20
N GLU A 43 8.17 -28.79 -3.81
CA GLU A 43 9.37 -29.53 -4.16
C GLU A 43 10.24 -29.84 -2.92
N GLY A 44 10.07 -29.04 -1.88
CA GLY A 44 10.73 -29.18 -0.60
C GLY A 44 12.13 -28.55 -0.55
N PRO A 45 12.63 -28.36 0.68
CA PRO A 45 13.98 -27.83 0.87
C PRO A 45 15.07 -28.83 0.57
N UNK A 46 16.05 -28.26 0.20
CA UNK A 46 17.13 -28.96 -0.03
C UNK A 46 17.57 -29.51 1.20
N PRO A 47 18.44 -30.56 1.10
CA PRO A 47 18.99 -31.10 2.33
C PRO A 47 19.74 -30.07 3.16
N GLU A 48 19.60 -30.24 4.47
CA GLU A 48 20.19 -29.31 5.44
C GLU A 48 21.70 -29.10 5.26
N UNK A 49 21.91 -28.07 4.63
CA UNK A 49 23.21 -27.66 4.57
C UNK A 49 23.16 -26.22 4.85
N LEU A 50 24.08 -25.91 5.58
CA LEU A 50 24.24 -24.52 5.87
C LEU A 50 24.42 -23.74 4.55
N ARG A 51 23.59 -22.69 4.35
CA ARG A 51 23.59 -21.88 3.12
C ARG A 51 23.25 -22.68 1.84
N ALA A 52 22.41 -23.71 1.98
CA ALA A 52 21.83 -24.42 0.84
C ALA A 52 20.41 -23.90 0.56
N PHE A 53 20.12 -23.69 -0.71
CA PHE A 53 18.84 -23.13 -1.15
C PHE A 53 18.31 -23.88 -2.39
N SER A 54 17.03 -24.23 -2.38
CA SER A 54 16.32 -24.59 -3.61
C SER A 54 15.88 -23.29 -4.28
N VAL A 55 16.16 -23.12 -5.57
CA VAL A 55 16.00 -21.83 -6.23
C VAL A 55 15.18 -21.92 -7.54
N ARG A 56 14.55 -20.81 -7.86
CA ARG A 56 13.94 -20.51 -9.17
C ARG A 56 14.37 -19.09 -9.59
N PRO A 57 14.47 -18.81 -10.89
CA PRO A 57 14.66 -17.43 -11.32
C PRO A 57 13.58 -16.53 -10.72
N PHE A 58 13.96 -15.36 -10.24
CA PHE A 58 13.01 -14.43 -9.64
C PHE A 58 12.06 -13.89 -10.75
N PRO A 59 10.73 -14.05 -10.60
CA PRO A 59 9.79 -13.58 -11.63
C PRO A 59 9.93 -12.08 -11.91
N GLY A 60 10.15 -11.74 -13.18
CA GLY A 60 10.37 -10.35 -13.60
C GLY A 60 11.81 -9.87 -13.48
N ARG A 61 12.67 -10.62 -12.76
CA ARG A 61 14.10 -10.27 -12.54
C ARG A 61 14.96 -11.55 -12.56
N PRO A 62 15.09 -12.22 -13.71
CA PRO A 62 15.69 -13.58 -13.76
C PRO A 62 17.17 -13.64 -13.39
N GLN A 63 17.86 -12.49 -13.32
CA GLN A 63 19.23 -12.43 -12.81
C GLN A 63 19.32 -12.69 -11.31
N HIS A 64 18.22 -12.56 -10.59
CA HIS A 64 18.09 -12.88 -9.16
C HIS A 64 17.34 -14.21 -8.98
N HIS A 65 17.32 -14.74 -7.77
CA HIS A 65 16.60 -15.99 -7.49
C HIS A 65 15.63 -15.83 -6.33
N LEU A 66 14.45 -16.41 -6.50
CA LEU A 66 13.55 -16.71 -5.41
C LEU A 66 13.94 -18.09 -4.85
N ALA A 67 13.98 -18.22 -3.55
CA ALA A 67 14.56 -19.39 -2.89
C ALA A 67 13.76 -19.81 -1.67
N ILE A 68 13.95 -21.08 -1.28
CA ILE A 68 13.64 -21.56 0.07
C ILE A 68 14.91 -22.08 0.71
N ASP A 69 15.04 -21.84 2.00
CA ASP A 69 16.13 -22.42 2.82
C ASP A 69 15.81 -23.83 3.29
N GLY A 70 16.71 -24.44 4.08
CA GLY A 70 16.55 -25.79 4.60
C GLY A 70 15.34 -26.00 5.51
N GLN A 71 14.68 -24.92 5.95
CA GLN A 71 13.47 -24.97 6.78
C GLN A 71 12.20 -24.64 5.97
N GLY A 72 12.35 -24.37 4.66
CA GLY A 72 11.22 -23.99 3.79
C GLY A 72 10.84 -22.53 3.88
N ALA A 73 11.60 -21.70 4.58
CA ALA A 73 11.33 -20.26 4.67
C ALA A 73 11.80 -19.54 3.40
N PRO A 74 11.08 -18.48 2.96
CA PRO A 74 11.44 -17.77 1.72
C PRO A 74 12.72 -16.95 1.89
N ALA A 75 13.50 -16.92 0.81
CA ALA A 75 14.66 -16.05 0.68
C ALA A 75 14.71 -15.48 -0.75
N VAL A 76 15.36 -14.35 -0.90
CA VAL A 76 15.72 -13.79 -2.19
C VAL A 76 17.24 -13.69 -2.26
N LEU A 77 17.82 -14.28 -3.30
CA LEU A 77 19.25 -14.26 -3.56
C LEU A 77 19.51 -13.25 -4.67
N LEU A 78 20.12 -12.13 -4.32
CA LEU A 78 20.38 -11.03 -5.25
C LEU A 78 21.79 -11.13 -5.80
N ARG A 79 21.93 -11.16 -7.11
CA ARG A 79 23.22 -10.99 -7.80
C ARG A 79 23.56 -9.49 -7.80
N ALA A 80 23.94 -9.00 -6.63
CA ALA A 80 24.25 -7.61 -6.43
C ALA A 80 25.23 -7.51 -5.27
N ARG A 81 26.13 -6.55 -5.35
CA ARG A 81 26.94 -6.17 -4.20
C ARG A 81 26.26 -4.99 -3.51
N ALA A 82 26.24 -5.01 -2.21
CA ALA A 82 25.76 -3.90 -1.40
C ALA A 82 26.75 -3.69 -0.24
N ASN A 83 26.91 -2.46 0.14
CA ASN A 83 27.67 -2.16 1.35
C ASN A 83 26.94 -2.78 2.55
N PRO A 84 27.67 -3.48 3.43
CA PRO A 84 27.03 -4.09 4.58
C PRO A 84 26.31 -3.04 5.44
N THR A 85 25.00 -3.11 5.49
CA THR A 85 24.20 -2.34 6.43
C THR A 85 23.75 -3.32 7.51
N LEU A 86 23.97 -2.96 8.76
CA LEU A 86 23.66 -3.85 9.87
C LEU A 86 22.18 -3.70 10.26
N HIS A 87 21.41 -4.75 10.01
CA HIS A 87 20.00 -4.81 10.35
C HIS A 87 19.79 -5.69 11.59
N PHE A 88 20.48 -5.35 12.68
CA PHE A 88 20.36 -6.11 13.93
C PHE A 88 19.00 -5.93 14.57
N GLY A 89 18.44 -7.03 15.01
CA GLY A 89 17.19 -7.05 15.78
C GLY A 89 15.92 -6.76 14.99
N VAL A 90 15.99 -6.77 13.66
CA VAL A 90 14.77 -6.64 12.85
C VAL A 90 14.06 -7.99 12.85
N PRO A 91 12.80 -8.04 13.32
CA PRO A 91 12.06 -9.30 13.36
C PRO A 91 11.84 -9.85 11.95
N HIS A 92 11.84 -11.16 11.85
CA HIS A 92 11.51 -11.88 10.62
C HIS A 92 12.43 -11.56 9.42
N LEU A 93 13.55 -10.87 9.63
CA LEU A 93 14.48 -10.50 8.56
C LEU A 93 15.90 -10.94 8.85
N GLY A 94 16.53 -11.58 7.87
CA GLY A 94 17.97 -11.81 7.83
C GLY A 94 18.53 -11.22 6.54
N VAL A 95 19.55 -10.39 6.65
CA VAL A 95 20.28 -9.85 5.50
C VAL A 95 21.76 -10.23 5.68
N GLU A 96 22.30 -10.94 4.70
CA GLU A 96 23.69 -11.41 4.73
C GLU A 96 24.38 -11.06 3.41
N HIS A 97 25.51 -10.40 3.52
CA HIS A 97 26.26 -9.89 2.36
C HIS A 97 27.37 -10.88 1.95
N ASP A 98 27.61 -10.97 0.64
CA ASP A 98 28.68 -11.76 0.04
C ASP A 98 28.70 -13.22 0.53
N VAL A 99 27.50 -13.82 0.58
CA VAL A 99 27.36 -15.21 1.06
C VAL A 99 27.61 -16.17 -0.10
N LEU A 100 28.53 -17.11 0.07
CA LEU A 100 28.70 -18.23 -0.85
C LEU A 100 27.59 -19.23 -0.58
N CYS A 101 26.66 -19.36 -1.52
CA CYS A 101 25.47 -20.21 -1.40
C CYS A 101 25.58 -21.42 -2.30
N ASN A 102 25.15 -22.57 -1.79
CA ASN A 102 24.91 -23.77 -2.59
C ASN A 102 23.48 -23.69 -3.09
N ILE A 103 23.28 -23.63 -4.41
CA ILE A 103 21.95 -23.51 -5.00
C ILE A 103 21.60 -24.75 -5.80
N THR A 104 20.37 -25.25 -5.65
CA THR A 104 19.81 -26.35 -6.43
C THR A 104 18.69 -25.79 -7.33
N HIS A 105 18.87 -25.95 -8.63
CA HIS A 105 17.92 -25.48 -9.64
C HIS A 105 16.76 -26.47 -9.83
N ALA A 106 15.75 -26.03 -10.62
CA ALA A 106 14.56 -26.81 -10.96
C ALA A 106 14.85 -28.18 -11.59
N ASP A 107 15.90 -28.24 -12.38
CA ASP A 107 16.33 -29.47 -13.09
C ASP A 107 17.22 -30.38 -12.24
N GLY A 108 17.46 -30.03 -10.98
CA GLY A 108 18.31 -30.76 -10.05
C GLY A 108 19.79 -30.41 -10.14
N THR A 109 20.20 -29.55 -11.07
CA THR A 109 21.59 -29.10 -11.16
C THR A 109 21.97 -28.29 -9.94
N ARG A 110 23.25 -28.36 -9.55
CA ARG A 110 23.78 -27.67 -8.37
C ARG A 110 24.92 -26.77 -8.78
N ASP A 111 24.88 -25.57 -8.25
CA ASP A 111 25.89 -24.53 -8.45
C ASP A 111 26.28 -23.87 -7.15
N GLN A 112 27.38 -23.15 -7.19
CA GLN A 112 27.85 -22.36 -6.06
C GLN A 112 28.14 -20.95 -6.52
N HIS A 113 27.45 -19.96 -5.94
CA HIS A 113 27.61 -18.55 -6.28
C HIS A 113 27.52 -17.66 -5.05
N THR A 114 28.11 -16.50 -5.14
CA THR A 114 28.03 -15.47 -4.08
C THR A 114 26.83 -14.55 -4.31
N PHE A 115 26.05 -14.35 -3.25
CA PHE A 115 24.84 -13.52 -3.28
C PHE A 115 24.76 -12.60 -2.06
N LEU A 116 24.01 -11.53 -2.21
CA LEU A 116 23.35 -10.85 -1.10
C LEU A 116 22.08 -11.68 -0.80
N VAL A 117 21.96 -12.21 0.42
CA VAL A 117 20.84 -13.04 0.85
C VAL A 117 19.90 -12.23 1.71
N VAL A 118 18.65 -12.08 1.27
CA VAL A 118 17.56 -11.48 2.06
C VAL A 118 16.59 -12.62 2.39
N ARG A 119 16.52 -13.03 3.66
CA ARG A 119 15.71 -14.19 4.09
C ARG A 119 14.65 -13.80 5.11
N CYS A 120 13.52 -14.48 5.04
CA CYS A 120 12.54 -14.47 6.11
C CYS A 120 13.00 -15.38 7.26
N ARG A 121 12.83 -14.91 8.48
CA ARG A 121 13.08 -15.72 9.69
C ARG A 121 11.76 -16.09 10.34
N GLY A 122 11.61 -17.34 10.72
CA GLY A 122 10.41 -17.89 11.34
C GLY A 122 9.59 -18.73 10.36
N ASP A 123 8.59 -19.41 10.89
CA ASP A 123 7.82 -20.44 10.21
C ASP A 123 6.36 -20.07 9.92
N ASP A 124 5.93 -18.83 10.24
CA ASP A 124 4.56 -18.39 10.03
C ASP A 124 4.30 -18.10 8.55
N ALA A 125 3.35 -18.83 7.96
CA ALA A 125 3.01 -18.71 6.54
C ALA A 125 2.48 -17.30 6.15
N GLY A 126 1.83 -16.62 7.08
CA GLY A 126 1.38 -15.24 6.85
C GLY A 126 2.55 -14.26 6.81
N VAL A 127 3.53 -14.46 7.68
CA VAL A 127 4.78 -13.69 7.66
C VAL A 127 5.53 -13.95 6.34
N HIS A 128 5.60 -15.22 5.90
CA HIS A 128 6.20 -15.57 4.60
C HIS A 128 5.53 -14.81 3.45
N GLY A 129 4.19 -14.83 3.41
CA GLY A 129 3.42 -14.13 2.37
C GLY A 129 3.65 -12.61 2.41
N TYR A 130 3.69 -12.02 3.59
CA TYR A 130 3.95 -10.58 3.74
C TYR A 130 5.39 -10.23 3.33
N PHE A 131 6.36 -11.00 3.80
CA PHE A 131 7.77 -10.84 3.41
C PHE A 131 7.93 -10.86 1.89
N LEU A 132 7.33 -11.85 1.22
CA LEU A 132 7.40 -11.97 -0.25
C LEU A 132 6.76 -10.77 -0.96
N ASN A 133 5.70 -10.22 -0.42
CA ASN A 133 5.08 -9.02 -0.99
C ASN A 133 5.96 -7.77 -0.81
N VAL A 134 6.58 -7.60 0.36
CA VAL A 134 7.45 -6.44 0.63
C VAL A 134 8.76 -6.56 -0.17
N VAL A 135 9.49 -7.65 -0.01
CA VAL A 135 10.77 -7.88 -0.69
C VAL A 135 10.55 -7.98 -2.20
N GLY A 136 9.48 -8.69 -2.61
CA GLY A 136 9.15 -8.84 -4.03
C GLY A 136 8.88 -7.50 -4.70
N GLY A 137 8.12 -6.63 -4.06
CA GLY A 137 7.88 -5.28 -4.56
C GLY A 137 9.16 -4.46 -4.65
N ALA A 138 9.98 -4.53 -3.62
CA ALA A 138 11.25 -3.80 -3.56
C ALA A 138 12.21 -4.26 -4.67
N VAL A 139 12.31 -5.57 -4.91
CA VAL A 139 13.15 -6.15 -5.99
C VAL A 139 12.62 -5.77 -7.37
N LEU A 140 11.31 -5.85 -7.60
CA LEU A 140 10.70 -5.48 -8.88
C LEU A 140 10.89 -3.98 -9.18
N ALA A 141 10.93 -3.14 -8.16
CA ALA A 141 11.11 -1.70 -8.29
C ALA A 141 12.57 -1.27 -8.53
N LEU A 142 13.55 -2.18 -8.33
CA LEU A 142 14.95 -1.86 -8.61
C LEU A 142 15.12 -1.52 -10.11
N PRO A 143 15.96 -0.53 -10.46
CA PRO A 143 16.33 -0.31 -11.87
C PRO A 143 17.08 -1.51 -12.44
N ASP A 144 17.07 -1.65 -13.76
CA ASP A 144 17.76 -2.77 -14.44
C ASP A 144 19.28 -2.72 -14.24
N ASP A 145 19.81 -1.51 -14.08
CA ASP A 145 21.22 -1.23 -13.82
C ASP A 145 21.46 -0.83 -12.34
N ALA A 146 20.70 -1.43 -11.44
CA ALA A 146 20.74 -1.11 -10.01
C ALA A 146 22.18 -1.11 -9.46
N THR A 147 22.50 -0.02 -8.81
CA THR A 147 23.81 0.18 -8.18
C THR A 147 23.86 -0.46 -6.79
N THR A 148 25.05 -0.53 -6.20
CA THR A 148 25.23 -0.92 -4.79
C THR A 148 24.38 -0.04 -3.85
N HIS A 149 24.25 1.24 -4.17
CA HIS A 149 23.43 2.18 -3.39
C HIS A 149 21.95 1.83 -3.46
N ASP A 150 21.41 1.56 -4.66
CA ASP A 150 19.99 1.19 -4.83
C ASP A 150 19.64 -0.08 -4.04
N VAL A 151 20.54 -1.06 -4.05
CA VAL A 151 20.36 -2.32 -3.32
C VAL A 151 20.42 -2.08 -1.80
N ALA A 152 21.32 -1.21 -1.34
CA ALA A 152 21.41 -0.83 0.07
C ALA A 152 20.11 -0.12 0.53
N GLU A 153 19.65 0.88 -0.23
CA GLU A 153 18.38 1.55 0.04
C GLU A 153 17.20 0.56 0.08
N MET A 154 17.18 -0.38 -0.85
CA MET A 154 16.14 -1.42 -0.90
C MET A 154 16.15 -2.27 0.37
N THR A 155 17.32 -2.74 0.83
CA THR A 155 17.42 -3.55 2.05
C THR A 155 17.06 -2.75 3.30
N GLU A 156 17.45 -1.47 3.37
CA GLU A 156 17.07 -0.57 4.47
C GLU A 156 15.55 -0.37 4.53
N HIS A 157 14.92 -0.17 3.37
CA HIS A 157 13.47 -0.03 3.29
C HIS A 157 12.76 -1.30 3.81
N VAL A 158 13.18 -2.48 3.33
CA VAL A 158 12.63 -3.76 3.78
C VAL A 158 12.78 -3.92 5.29
N ALA A 159 13.96 -3.59 5.82
CA ALA A 159 14.23 -3.68 7.26
C ALA A 159 13.33 -2.73 8.06
N TYR A 160 13.15 -1.50 7.57
CA TYR A 160 12.30 -0.51 8.22
C TYR A 160 10.84 -0.99 8.30
N VAL A 161 10.30 -1.49 7.17
CA VAL A 161 8.92 -1.97 7.10
C VAL A 161 8.70 -3.17 8.03
N LEU A 162 9.64 -4.13 8.05
CA LEU A 162 9.49 -5.32 8.88
C LEU A 162 9.72 -5.05 10.37
N ALA A 163 10.49 -4.01 10.73
CA ALA A 163 10.68 -3.60 12.11
C ALA A 163 9.36 -3.14 12.77
N ASP A 164 8.48 -2.54 11.99
CA ASP A 164 7.18 -2.06 12.49
C ASP A 164 6.21 -3.20 12.87
N LEU A 165 6.49 -4.44 12.44
CA LEU A 165 5.66 -5.59 12.82
C LEU A 165 5.66 -5.87 14.34
N ASN A 166 6.58 -5.28 15.09
CA ASN A 166 6.60 -5.42 16.56
C ASN A 166 5.84 -4.33 17.30
N ARG A 167 5.35 -3.31 16.60
CA ARG A 167 4.66 -2.19 17.24
C ARG A 167 3.20 -2.50 17.54
N GLU A 168 2.63 -1.72 18.47
CA GLU A 168 1.19 -1.78 18.73
C GLU A 168 0.41 -1.26 17.52
N PRO A 169 -0.71 -1.91 17.17
CA PRO A 169 -1.51 -1.46 16.04
C PRO A 169 -2.20 -0.12 16.34
N ARG A 170 -2.29 0.71 15.33
CA ARG A 170 -2.97 2.02 15.40
C ARG A 170 -4.38 1.98 14.85
N LEU A 171 -4.63 1.05 13.93
CA LEU A 171 -5.92 0.86 13.27
C LEU A 171 -6.40 -0.56 13.46
N ALA A 172 -7.71 -0.72 13.54
CA ALA A 172 -8.31 -2.04 13.37
C ALA A 172 -8.27 -2.45 11.90
N SER A 173 -8.26 -3.76 11.64
CA SER A 173 -8.19 -4.30 10.27
C SER A 173 -9.25 -3.73 9.31
N PRO A 174 -10.53 -3.57 9.73
CA PRO A 174 -11.52 -2.97 8.83
C PRO A 174 -11.23 -1.50 8.49
N GLU A 175 -10.64 -0.76 9.41
CA GLU A 175 -10.29 0.65 9.19
C GLU A 175 -9.19 0.79 8.14
N LEU A 176 -8.11 0.01 8.28
CA LEU A 176 -7.05 0.03 7.27
C LEU A 176 -7.57 -0.51 5.93
N TRP A 177 -8.38 -1.59 5.94
CA TRP A 177 -8.98 -2.09 4.70
C TRP A 177 -9.75 -0.99 3.97
N ALA A 178 -10.53 -0.19 4.72
CA ALA A 178 -11.31 0.91 4.15
C ALA A 178 -10.41 2.00 3.54
N GLU A 179 -9.34 2.37 4.23
CA GLU A 179 -8.38 3.37 3.71
C GLU A 179 -7.68 2.86 2.45
N VAL A 180 -7.16 1.61 2.48
CA VAL A 180 -6.47 1.00 1.32
C VAL A 180 -7.46 0.81 0.15
N PHE A 181 -8.72 0.48 0.44
CA PHE A 181 -9.77 0.41 -0.59
C PHE A 181 -9.97 1.76 -1.30
N ILE A 182 -10.00 2.87 -0.56
CA ILE A 182 -10.10 4.22 -1.16
C ILE A 182 -8.87 4.49 -2.04
N ILE A 183 -7.67 4.18 -1.56
CA ILE A 183 -6.41 4.35 -2.33
C ILE A 183 -6.44 3.48 -3.60
N ALA A 184 -6.87 2.22 -3.49
CA ALA A 184 -6.96 1.31 -4.64
C ALA A 184 -7.98 1.76 -5.69
N ARG A 185 -8.95 2.58 -5.31
CA ARG A 185 -9.96 3.14 -6.22
C ARG A 185 -9.63 4.55 -6.72
N ALA A 186 -8.55 5.15 -6.22
CA ALA A 186 -8.12 6.47 -6.65
C ALA A 186 -7.71 6.48 -8.12
N THR A 187 -8.00 7.57 -8.81
CA THR A 187 -7.57 7.79 -10.21
C THR A 187 -6.05 7.87 -10.29
N ASP A 188 -5.45 8.56 -9.31
CA ASP A 188 -4.00 8.67 -9.15
C ASP A 188 -3.61 8.05 -7.80
N THR A 189 -3.12 6.82 -7.86
CA THR A 189 -2.73 6.05 -6.67
C THR A 189 -1.54 6.70 -5.97
N ALA A 190 -0.57 7.22 -6.72
CA ALA A 190 0.62 7.86 -6.13
C ALA A 190 0.20 9.12 -5.35
N GLN A 191 -0.64 9.96 -5.95
CA GLN A 191 -1.15 11.14 -5.26
C GLN A 191 -2.00 10.78 -4.03
N ALA A 192 -2.82 9.72 -4.11
CA ALA A 192 -3.60 9.26 -2.96
C ALA A 192 -2.69 8.83 -1.80
N VAL A 193 -1.59 8.12 -2.09
CA VAL A 193 -0.60 7.73 -1.09
C VAL A 193 0.16 8.95 -0.56
N GLN A 194 0.46 9.91 -1.41
CA GLN A 194 1.16 11.15 -1.00
C GLN A 194 0.37 11.92 0.06
N VAL A 195 -0.96 12.00 -0.08
CA VAL A 195 -1.83 12.73 0.87
C VAL A 195 -2.32 11.86 2.03
N TRP A 196 -2.04 10.55 2.01
CA TRP A 196 -2.36 9.62 3.09
C TRP A 196 -1.47 9.91 4.30
N ARG A 197 -2.02 9.86 5.50
CA ARG A 197 -1.28 10.17 6.74
C ARG A 197 0.03 9.37 6.81
N ASP A 198 1.08 10.03 7.24
CA ASP A 198 2.40 9.45 7.40
C ASP A 198 2.92 9.53 8.84
N HIS A 199 2.11 10.15 9.72
CA HIS A 199 2.51 10.35 11.11
C HIS A 199 1.38 9.94 12.06
N PRO A 200 1.74 9.33 13.21
CA PRO A 200 0.73 8.87 14.18
C PRO A 200 -0.16 9.98 14.72
N GLU A 201 0.35 11.19 14.75
CA GLU A 201 -0.37 12.34 15.32
C GLU A 201 -1.33 13.00 14.32
N ASN A 202 -1.32 12.57 13.06
CA ASN A 202 -2.24 13.10 12.05
C ASN A 202 -3.68 12.78 12.44
N THR A 203 -4.49 13.81 12.55
CA THR A 203 -5.90 13.72 12.98
C THR A 203 -6.76 13.00 11.94
N TYR A 204 -6.42 13.17 10.66
CA TYR A 204 -7.22 12.70 9.52
C TYR A 204 -6.49 11.65 8.70
N SER A 205 -7.27 10.78 8.03
CA SER A 205 -6.73 9.74 7.14
C SER A 205 -5.98 10.33 5.94
N PHE A 206 -6.50 11.41 5.38
CA PHE A 206 -5.92 12.09 4.20
C PHE A 206 -5.95 13.60 4.41
N GLY A 207 -4.93 14.30 3.91
CA GLY A 207 -4.92 15.75 4.01
C GLY A 207 -3.95 16.43 3.07
N THR A 208 -4.36 17.59 2.53
CA THR A 208 -3.52 18.47 1.72
C THR A 208 -4.13 19.87 1.66
N ASN A 209 -3.30 20.89 1.82
CA ASN A 209 -3.65 22.31 1.54
C ASN A 209 -5.01 22.76 2.12
N GLY A 210 -5.23 22.52 3.41
CA GLY A 210 -6.48 22.91 4.08
C GLY A 210 -7.69 22.04 3.73
N LYS A 211 -7.49 20.93 3.00
CA LYS A 211 -8.53 19.94 2.72
C LYS A 211 -8.19 18.64 3.46
N HIS A 212 -9.13 18.11 4.21
CA HIS A 212 -8.92 16.91 5.00
C HIS A 212 -10.03 15.90 4.74
N ALA A 213 -9.69 14.61 4.80
CA ALA A 213 -10.68 13.54 4.71
C ALA A 213 -10.40 12.49 5.78
N GLU A 214 -11.45 12.10 6.48
CA GLU A 214 -11.38 11.03 7.49
C GLU A 214 -12.21 9.84 7.02
N VAL A 215 -11.60 8.67 6.95
CA VAL A 215 -12.28 7.44 6.58
C VAL A 215 -12.85 6.79 7.84
N LYS A 216 -14.13 6.51 7.80
CA LYS A 216 -14.83 5.77 8.87
C LYS A 216 -15.56 4.58 8.26
N CYS A 217 -15.49 3.44 8.92
CA CYS A 217 -16.20 2.25 8.46
C CYS A 217 -17.02 1.63 9.59
N THR A 218 -18.04 0.87 9.20
CA THR A 218 -18.84 0.08 10.12
C THR A 218 -19.16 -1.28 9.49
N VAL A 219 -19.13 -2.32 10.32
CA VAL A 219 -19.46 -3.69 9.95
C VAL A 219 -20.91 -4.04 10.40
N GLY A 220 -21.55 -3.17 11.16
CA GLY A 220 -22.89 -3.36 11.71
C GLY A 220 -24.03 -2.96 10.77
N LYS A 221 -25.26 -3.24 11.22
CA LYS A 221 -26.49 -2.87 10.49
C LYS A 221 -26.67 -1.35 10.39
N GLY A 222 -26.33 -0.62 11.43
CA GLY A 222 -26.43 0.83 11.48
C GLY A 222 -25.25 1.51 10.80
N ARG A 223 -25.18 2.84 10.92
CA ARG A 223 -24.07 3.64 10.44
C ARG A 223 -23.51 4.46 11.62
N GLN A 224 -22.93 3.71 12.56
CA GLN A 224 -22.34 4.28 13.79
C GLN A 224 -20.82 4.34 13.63
N HIS A 225 -20.24 5.49 13.95
CA HIS A 225 -18.80 5.71 13.87
C HIS A 225 -18.29 6.35 15.16
N ASN A 226 -17.07 5.97 15.55
CA ASN A 226 -16.36 6.58 16.65
C ASN A 226 -15.55 7.78 16.14
N PHE A 227 -15.72 8.92 16.78
CA PHE A 227 -14.96 10.13 16.47
C PHE A 227 -14.22 10.62 17.70
N SER A 228 -13.03 11.15 17.49
CA SER A 228 -12.45 12.07 18.45
C SER A 228 -13.04 13.47 18.21
N LEU A 229 -13.11 14.26 19.28
CA LEU A 229 -13.61 15.63 19.16
C LEU A 229 -12.82 16.45 18.14
N LYS A 230 -11.49 16.18 18.04
CA LYS A 230 -10.59 16.83 17.10
C LYS A 230 -10.97 16.58 15.63
N GLN A 231 -11.55 15.41 15.33
CA GLN A 231 -11.94 15.03 13.96
C GLN A 231 -13.17 15.79 13.45
N LEU A 232 -14.01 16.28 14.35
CA LEU A 232 -15.26 16.99 13.98
C LEU A 232 -15.18 18.50 14.18
N ARG A 233 -14.20 18.99 14.94
CA ARG A 233 -13.94 20.44 15.04
C ARG A 233 -13.14 20.87 13.82
N LEU A 234 -13.39 22.12 13.38
CA LEU A 234 -12.64 22.69 12.27
C LEU A 234 -11.13 22.67 12.57
N PRO A 235 -10.31 22.30 11.59
CA PRO A 235 -8.86 22.36 11.77
C PRO A 235 -8.36 23.76 12.05
N PHE A 236 -7.19 23.88 12.67
CA PHE A 236 -6.57 25.17 13.00
C PHE A 236 -6.32 26.04 11.76
N ASP A 237 -6.12 25.41 10.60
CA ASP A 237 -5.91 26.11 9.32
C ASP A 237 -7.22 26.57 8.67
N GLY A 238 -8.37 26.38 9.33
CA GLY A 238 -9.67 26.72 8.79
C GLY A 238 -10.13 25.83 7.64
N GLY A 239 -9.48 24.70 7.44
CA GLY A 239 -9.74 23.80 6.32
C GLY A 239 -11.06 23.03 6.42
N ASP A 240 -11.50 22.50 5.29
CA ASP A 240 -12.70 21.67 5.20
C ASP A 240 -12.38 20.20 5.54
N VAL A 241 -13.28 19.56 6.25
CA VAL A 241 -13.15 18.12 6.60
C VAL A 241 -14.32 17.34 6.01
N THR A 242 -14.00 16.37 5.18
CA THR A 242 -14.96 15.41 4.62
C THR A 242 -14.84 14.05 5.33
N ILE A 243 -15.96 13.52 5.78
CA ILE A 243 -16.01 12.15 6.34
C ILE A 243 -16.42 11.20 5.21
N LEU A 244 -15.56 10.21 4.92
CA LEU A 244 -15.84 9.12 3.99
C LEU A 244 -16.34 7.94 4.80
N SER A 245 -17.65 7.72 4.78
CA SER A 245 -18.30 6.69 5.57
C SER A 245 -18.60 5.45 4.73
N LEU A 246 -18.01 4.30 5.09
CA LEU A 246 -18.22 3.04 4.41
C LEU A 246 -19.01 2.07 5.30
N LYS A 247 -19.92 1.31 4.66
CA LYS A 247 -20.50 0.10 5.27
C LYS A 247 -19.78 -1.10 4.68
N LEU A 248 -19.20 -1.92 5.54
CA LEU A 248 -18.44 -3.10 5.17
C LEU A 248 -19.24 -4.36 5.54
N GLN A 249 -19.21 -5.32 4.65
CA GLN A 249 -19.76 -6.65 4.91
C GLN A 249 -18.61 -7.66 4.82
N PRO A 250 -18.28 -8.34 5.93
CA PRO A 250 -17.23 -9.34 5.90
C PRO A 250 -17.49 -10.44 4.88
N SER A 251 -16.47 -10.86 4.19
CA SER A 251 -16.55 -11.92 3.20
C SER A 251 -15.21 -12.64 3.10
N ARG A 252 -15.24 -13.97 3.10
CA ARG A 252 -14.04 -14.79 2.94
C ARG A 252 -13.70 -15.03 1.46
N THR A 253 -14.63 -14.77 0.56
CA THR A 253 -14.49 -15.03 -0.88
C THR A 253 -14.30 -13.74 -1.69
N GLU A 254 -14.34 -12.60 -1.03
CA GLU A 254 -14.18 -11.29 -1.64
C GLU A 254 -12.76 -10.75 -1.35
N VAL A 255 -12.51 -9.53 -1.71
CA VAL A 255 -11.15 -8.97 -1.74
C VAL A 255 -10.60 -8.77 -0.32
N SER A 256 -9.53 -9.49 -0.01
CA SER A 256 -8.81 -9.39 1.26
C SER A 256 -7.92 -8.14 1.31
N LEU A 257 -7.50 -7.76 2.51
CA LEU A 257 -6.52 -6.68 2.70
C LEU A 257 -5.23 -6.96 1.94
N SER A 258 -4.76 -8.21 1.96
CA SER A 258 -3.57 -8.63 1.21
C SER A 258 -3.70 -8.36 -0.29
N GLU A 259 -4.87 -8.63 -0.86
CA GLU A 259 -5.13 -8.37 -2.30
C GLU A 259 -5.16 -6.89 -2.62
N LEU A 260 -5.81 -6.07 -1.78
CA LEU A 260 -5.81 -4.61 -1.96
C LEU A 260 -4.38 -4.04 -1.88
N ILE A 261 -3.59 -4.50 -0.90
CA ILE A 261 -2.19 -4.09 -0.75
C ILE A 261 -1.41 -4.42 -2.03
N ARG A 262 -1.56 -5.63 -2.57
CA ARG A 262 -0.89 -6.03 -3.82
C ARG A 262 -1.35 -5.20 -5.02
N GLU A 263 -2.65 -4.86 -5.08
CA GLU A 263 -3.19 -3.98 -6.13
C GLU A 263 -2.52 -2.60 -6.09
N VAL A 264 -2.44 -1.99 -4.92
CA VAL A 264 -1.81 -0.67 -4.74
C VAL A 264 -0.32 -0.74 -5.06
N ARG A 265 0.40 -1.74 -4.54
CA ARG A 265 1.83 -1.94 -4.82
C ARG A 265 2.09 -2.08 -6.33
N ALA A 266 1.27 -2.86 -7.03
CA ALA A 266 1.42 -3.06 -8.49
C ALA A 266 1.34 -1.74 -9.27
N ARG A 267 0.49 -0.81 -8.81
CA ARG A 267 0.38 0.52 -9.44
C ARG A 267 1.53 1.45 -9.11
N LEU A 268 2.23 1.19 -7.99
CA LEU A 268 3.32 2.04 -7.50
C LEU A 268 4.72 1.52 -7.88
N LEU A 269 4.84 0.40 -8.61
CA LEU A 269 6.14 -0.21 -8.91
C LEU A 269 7.14 0.73 -9.60
N HIS A 270 6.64 1.73 -10.34
CA HIS A 270 7.48 2.71 -11.03
C HIS A 270 7.69 3.99 -10.22
N ASP A 271 7.20 4.03 -8.98
CA ASP A 271 7.36 5.16 -8.06
C ASP A 271 7.84 4.63 -6.70
N GLN A 272 9.15 4.47 -6.58
CA GLN A 272 9.77 3.89 -5.39
C GLN A 272 9.45 4.68 -4.11
N ALA A 273 9.40 6.02 -4.21
CA ALA A 273 9.12 6.86 -3.04
C ALA A 273 7.71 6.60 -2.50
N MET A 274 6.72 6.53 -3.39
CA MET A 274 5.34 6.26 -2.99
C MET A 274 5.14 4.80 -2.55
N LEU A 275 5.86 3.86 -3.16
CA LEU A 275 5.84 2.46 -2.72
C LEU A 275 6.39 2.33 -1.29
N LYS A 276 7.54 2.96 -1.00
CA LYS A 276 8.14 3.00 0.34
C LYS A 276 7.16 3.60 1.36
N ARG A 277 6.58 4.76 1.02
CA ARG A 277 5.62 5.45 1.90
C ARG A 277 4.39 4.57 2.18
N PHE A 278 3.85 3.92 1.15
CA PHE A 278 2.70 3.02 1.28
C PHE A 278 3.01 1.85 2.23
N ASP A 279 4.13 1.17 2.00
CA ASP A 279 4.53 0.00 2.80
C ASP A 279 4.75 0.38 4.28
N CYS A 280 5.41 1.51 4.53
CA CYS A 280 5.62 2.01 5.89
C CYS A 280 4.29 2.32 6.58
N ASN A 281 3.37 2.97 5.89
CA ASN A 281 2.05 3.32 6.46
C ASN A 281 1.23 2.06 6.79
N VAL A 282 1.25 1.04 5.93
CA VAL A 282 0.57 -0.24 6.18
C VAL A 282 1.16 -0.92 7.42
N ALA A 283 2.48 -1.00 7.50
CA ALA A 283 3.18 -1.63 8.63
C ALA A 283 2.88 -0.90 9.94
N MET A 284 3.01 0.43 9.95
CA MET A 284 2.69 1.27 11.11
C MET A 284 1.23 1.15 11.56
N ALA A 285 0.31 1.00 10.62
CA ALA A 285 -1.13 0.95 10.94
C ALA A 285 -1.47 -0.31 11.73
N LEU A 286 -0.94 -1.44 11.36
CA LEU A 286 -1.33 -2.74 11.91
C LEU A 286 -0.32 -3.34 12.90
N GLY A 287 0.94 -2.91 12.87
CA GLY A 287 1.95 -3.42 13.78
C GLY A 287 1.94 -4.95 13.85
N HIS A 288 2.00 -5.50 15.07
CA HIS A 288 2.02 -6.95 15.29
C HIS A 288 0.74 -7.68 14.88
N THR A 289 -0.37 -6.97 14.60
CA THR A 289 -1.60 -7.60 14.11
C THR A 289 -1.62 -7.76 12.58
N LEU A 290 -0.63 -7.23 11.85
CA LEU A 290 -0.61 -7.17 10.39
C LEU A 290 -0.87 -8.53 9.75
N VAL A 291 -0.12 -9.55 10.14
CA VAL A 291 -0.21 -10.88 9.53
C VAL A 291 -1.63 -11.44 9.61
N ARG A 292 -2.23 -11.31 10.80
CA ARG A 292 -3.61 -11.76 11.03
C ARG A 292 -4.62 -10.92 10.22
N ALA A 293 -4.36 -9.62 10.08
CA ALA A 293 -5.23 -8.69 9.36
C ALA A 293 -5.24 -8.92 7.84
N LEU A 294 -4.17 -9.47 7.27
CA LEU A 294 -4.02 -9.65 5.82
C LEU A 294 -5.15 -10.49 5.20
N SER A 295 -5.70 -11.46 5.94
CA SER A 295 -6.81 -12.30 5.47
C SER A 295 -8.18 -11.64 5.63
N THR A 296 -8.27 -10.49 6.29
CA THR A 296 -9.54 -9.78 6.47
C THR A 296 -10.06 -9.29 5.11
N GLY A 297 -11.25 -9.74 4.73
CA GLY A 297 -11.85 -9.40 3.43
C GLY A 297 -13.26 -8.86 3.55
N PHE A 298 -13.62 -7.98 2.61
CA PHE A 298 -14.96 -7.39 2.54
C PHE A 298 -15.44 -7.30 1.10
N ASP A 299 -16.78 -7.25 0.94
CA ASP A 299 -17.46 -7.06 -0.34
C ASP A 299 -17.16 -5.64 -0.87
N THR A 300 -16.30 -5.56 -1.89
CA THR A 300 -15.87 -4.29 -2.51
C THR A 300 -17.01 -3.59 -3.26
N ARG A 301 -17.95 -4.38 -3.84
CA ARG A 301 -19.10 -3.81 -4.57
C ARG A 301 -20.06 -3.15 -3.57
N LEU A 302 -20.30 -3.81 -2.45
CA LEU A 302 -21.13 -3.25 -1.38
C LEU A 302 -20.47 -2.01 -0.78
N ALA A 303 -19.16 -2.08 -0.50
CA ALA A 303 -18.39 -0.94 0.05
C ALA A 303 -18.50 0.28 -0.88
N ALA A 304 -18.30 0.09 -2.20
CA ALA A 304 -18.43 1.16 -3.19
C ALA A 304 -19.83 1.76 -3.24
N ARG A 305 -20.86 0.91 -3.27
CA ARG A 305 -22.27 1.38 -3.34
C ARG A 305 -22.73 2.11 -2.08
N ASN A 306 -22.14 1.77 -0.92
CA ASN A 306 -22.54 2.33 0.36
C ASN A 306 -21.59 3.46 0.83
N LEU A 307 -20.61 3.84 0.03
CA LEU A 307 -19.74 4.98 0.35
C LEU A 307 -20.58 6.26 0.36
N ARG A 308 -20.50 7.00 1.47
CA ARG A 308 -21.18 8.30 1.64
C ARG A 308 -20.16 9.33 2.07
N LEU A 309 -20.24 10.51 1.47
CA LEU A 309 -19.45 11.67 1.85
C LEU A 309 -20.34 12.59 2.68
N MET A 310 -19.78 13.10 3.79
CA MET A 310 -20.49 14.00 4.68
C MET A 310 -19.52 15.11 5.12
N ALA A 311 -19.98 16.34 5.20
CA ALA A 311 -19.18 17.39 5.81
C ALA A 311 -19.10 17.13 7.33
N ALA A 312 -17.91 17.28 7.92
CA ALA A 312 -17.75 17.08 9.37
C ALA A 312 -18.67 18.01 10.19
N GLY A 313 -18.91 19.23 9.68
CA GLY A 313 -19.79 20.20 10.32
C GLY A 313 -21.26 19.79 10.38
N ASP A 314 -21.70 18.85 9.54
CA ASP A 314 -23.08 18.34 9.54
C ASP A 314 -23.26 17.18 10.55
N ILE A 315 -22.17 16.68 11.14
CA ILE A 315 -22.20 15.55 12.07
C ILE A 315 -22.45 16.08 13.51
N PRO A 316 -23.43 15.52 14.23
CA PRO A 316 -23.65 15.94 15.63
C PRO A 316 -22.37 15.87 16.45
N CYS A 317 -22.01 16.98 17.05
CA CYS A 317 -20.78 17.14 17.84
C CYS A 317 -21.06 17.95 19.11
N LEU A 318 -20.22 17.77 20.11
CA LEU A 318 -20.28 18.56 21.33
C LEU A 318 -19.75 19.97 21.07
N SER A 319 -20.60 20.98 21.28
CA SER A 319 -20.27 22.40 21.09
C SER A 319 -19.66 23.05 22.32
N THR A 320 -19.88 22.47 23.51
CA THR A 320 -19.38 23.02 24.78
C THR A 320 -17.86 22.88 24.93
N ALA A 321 -17.24 23.83 25.59
CA ALA A 321 -15.85 23.74 25.99
C ALA A 321 -15.65 22.55 26.93
N LEU A 322 -14.54 21.83 26.76
CA LEU A 322 -14.20 20.74 27.67
C LEU A 322 -13.74 21.30 29.03
N PRO A 323 -14.13 20.65 30.11
CA PRO A 323 -13.56 20.98 31.44
C PRO A 323 -12.03 20.88 31.41
N GLU A 324 -11.39 21.65 32.27
CA GLU A 324 -9.95 21.59 32.44
C GLU A 324 -9.51 20.17 32.81
N GLY A 325 -8.42 19.71 32.19
CA GLY A 325 -7.87 18.38 32.41
C GLY A 325 -8.42 17.30 31.47
N ILE A 326 -9.43 17.61 30.63
CA ILE A 326 -9.93 16.67 29.60
C ILE A 326 -9.31 17.01 28.25
N SER A 327 -8.52 16.08 27.72
CA SER A 327 -7.76 16.32 26.48
C SER A 327 -8.16 15.45 25.28
N ASP A 328 -8.65 14.23 25.49
CA ASP A 328 -8.95 13.29 24.38
C ASP A 328 -10.36 12.71 24.54
N LEU A 329 -11.35 13.49 24.10
CA LEU A 329 -12.74 13.06 24.13
C LEU A 329 -13.09 12.28 22.86
N ARG A 330 -13.63 11.07 23.04
CA ARG A 330 -14.12 10.20 21.96
C ARG A 330 -15.59 9.87 22.24
N PHE A 331 -16.36 9.75 21.16
CA PHE A 331 -17.79 9.46 21.25
C PHE A 331 -18.30 8.78 19.97
N THR A 332 -19.40 8.06 20.11
CA THR A 332 -20.03 7.36 18.99
C THR A 332 -21.19 8.18 18.45
N VAL A 333 -21.24 8.36 17.14
CA VAL A 333 -22.33 9.07 16.45
C VAL A 333 -23.00 8.14 15.45
N ASN A 334 -24.33 8.11 15.44
CA ASN A 334 -25.11 7.51 14.38
C ASN A 334 -25.28 8.54 13.26
N VAL A 335 -24.56 8.31 12.16
CA VAL A 335 -24.58 9.22 11.01
C VAL A 335 -25.56 8.77 9.91
N GLY A 336 -26.47 7.86 10.24
CA GLY A 336 -27.45 7.34 9.27
C GLY A 336 -28.32 8.41 8.65
N SER A 337 -28.72 9.42 9.43
CA SER A 337 -29.57 10.53 9.01
C SER A 337 -28.80 11.78 8.54
N VAL A 338 -27.46 11.80 8.68
CA VAL A 338 -26.67 12.95 8.23
C VAL A 338 -26.75 13.05 6.70
N PRO A 339 -27.02 14.23 6.13
CA PRO A 339 -27.10 14.38 4.67
C PRO A 339 -25.79 14.04 3.99
N ALA A 340 -25.90 13.47 2.78
CA ALA A 340 -24.71 13.30 1.95
C ALA A 340 -24.28 14.68 1.41
N SER A 341 -23.00 14.98 1.53
CA SER A 341 -22.43 16.22 1.04
C SER A 341 -22.45 16.27 -0.49
N LYS A 342 -22.78 17.42 -1.04
CA LYS A 342 -22.65 17.70 -2.47
C LYS A 342 -21.22 18.15 -2.75
N VAL A 343 -20.32 17.18 -2.80
CA VAL A 343 -18.90 17.45 -3.09
C VAL A 343 -18.76 17.94 -4.53
N THR A 344 -18.14 19.08 -4.71
CA THR A 344 -17.85 19.59 -6.06
C THR A 344 -16.64 18.84 -6.66
N PRO A 345 -16.69 18.48 -7.96
CA PRO A 345 -15.59 17.69 -8.57
C PRO A 345 -14.24 18.41 -8.67
N GLN A 346 -14.16 19.66 -8.25
CA GLN A 346 -12.97 20.50 -8.42
C GLN A 346 -12.00 20.48 -7.23
N ASP A 347 -12.36 19.78 -6.13
CA ASP A 347 -11.46 19.65 -4.98
C ASP A 347 -10.32 18.68 -5.29
N SER A 348 -9.08 19.14 -5.17
CA SER A 348 -7.88 18.36 -5.46
C SER A 348 -7.82 17.03 -4.68
N LEU A 349 -8.26 17.04 -3.42
CA LEU A 349 -8.30 15.84 -2.60
C LEU A 349 -9.32 14.81 -3.13
N HIS A 350 -10.49 15.26 -3.57
CA HIS A 350 -11.53 14.38 -4.13
C HIS A 350 -11.15 13.86 -5.52
N VAL A 351 -10.43 14.67 -6.30
CA VAL A 351 -9.87 14.22 -7.59
C VAL A 351 -8.83 13.12 -7.33
N ALA A 352 -7.94 13.31 -6.36
CA ALA A 352 -6.94 12.31 -6.01
C ALA A 352 -7.58 11.00 -5.55
N LEU A 353 -8.63 11.09 -4.73
CA LEU A 353 -9.29 9.91 -4.17
C LEU A 353 -10.37 9.30 -5.09
N ASN A 354 -10.71 9.97 -6.20
CA ASN A 354 -11.72 9.52 -7.19
C ASN A 354 -12.97 8.91 -6.54
N VAL A 355 -13.53 9.60 -5.57
CA VAL A 355 -14.70 9.08 -4.84
C VAL A 355 -15.91 9.07 -5.78
N PRO A 356 -16.48 7.92 -6.10
CA PRO A 356 -17.61 7.86 -7.02
C PRO A 356 -18.83 8.57 -6.43
N ARG A 357 -19.53 9.34 -7.27
CA ARG A 357 -20.79 9.98 -6.88
C ARG A 357 -21.79 8.89 -6.50
N SER A 358 -22.36 8.97 -5.31
CA SER A 358 -23.53 8.16 -4.98
C SER A 358 -24.66 8.66 -5.90
N ARG A 359 -25.08 7.82 -6.85
CA ARG A 359 -26.31 8.08 -7.59
C ARG A 359 -27.45 8.04 -6.57
N GLN A 360 -27.95 9.22 -6.20
CA GLN A 360 -29.26 9.30 -5.56
C GLN A 360 -30.27 8.79 -6.58
N ARG A 361 -30.75 7.58 -6.40
CA ARG A 361 -32.01 7.18 -7.01
C ARG A 361 -33.06 8.08 -6.35
N GLY A 362 -33.62 8.99 -7.13
CA GLY A 362 -34.83 9.65 -6.72
C GLY A 362 -35.85 8.57 -6.37
N MET A 363 -36.37 8.62 -5.18
CA MET A 363 -37.59 7.90 -4.86
C MET A 363 -38.72 8.71 -5.47
N ASP A 364 -39.14 8.34 -6.69
CA ASP A 364 -40.48 8.68 -7.20
C ASP A 364 -41.48 7.69 -6.61
#